data_7f45600591d8cfa6e8779f5c71921fc9
#
_entry.id   7f45600591d8cfa6e8779f5c71921fc9
#
_cell.length_a   1.000
_cell.length_b   1.000
_cell.length_c   1.000
_cell.angle_alpha   90.00
_cell.angle_beta   90.00
_cell.angle_gamma   90.00
#
_symmetry.space_group_name_H-M   'P 1'
#
loop_
_entity.id
_entity.type
_entity.pdbx_description
1 polymer ?
#
loop_
_entity_poly.entity_id
_entity_poly.type
_entity_poly.pdbx_seq_one_letter_code
_entity_poly.pdbx_strand_id
1 'polypeptide(L)'
;MNNDKSIVFIHDVASALFLIPFSILCVAEVFFGYVIDPMFLTTALFYHLFYDTFWLYCLPQATHLSGFVMLHHIIAASMLLYPLYNPEATQLTALGGLIEIDTSILILRRLFKKSVFLDLLYRISNLVIRVFYETLVLLFVVQFFREESLLVRIHMVGSQMFITVFSYGICAMTFSREPRKRIKSN
;
A
#
# COMPACT_ATOMS: atom_id res chain seq x y z
N MET A 1 30.51 -0.07 -1.59
CA MET A 1 29.10 -0.30 -1.14
C MET A 1 28.38 -0.94 -2.31
N ASN A 2 27.70 -2.09 -2.15
CA ASN A 2 27.06 -2.77 -3.29
C ASN A 2 25.98 -1.86 -3.88
N ASN A 3 26.02 -1.60 -5.18
CA ASN A 3 25.12 -0.68 -5.88
C ASN A 3 23.62 -0.97 -5.57
N ASP A 4 23.26 -2.24 -5.51
CA ASP A 4 21.89 -2.68 -5.21
C ASP A 4 21.37 -2.24 -3.83
N LYS A 5 22.25 -2.24 -2.79
CA LYS A 5 21.87 -1.79 -1.45
C LYS A 5 21.58 -0.29 -1.39
N SER A 6 22.30 0.48 -2.19
CA SER A 6 22.07 1.93 -2.31
C SER A 6 20.76 2.23 -3.03
N ILE A 7 20.45 1.48 -4.09
CA ILE A 7 19.20 1.62 -4.84
C ILE A 7 17.99 1.33 -3.93
N VAL A 8 18.02 0.21 -3.21
CA VAL A 8 16.96 -0.14 -2.25
C VAL A 8 16.81 0.93 -1.16
N PHE A 9 17.92 1.44 -0.62
CA PHE A 9 17.89 2.47 0.42
C PHE A 9 17.27 3.77 -0.09
N ILE A 10 17.67 4.24 -1.28
CA ILE A 10 17.15 5.48 -1.88
C ILE A 10 15.66 5.33 -2.18
N HIS A 11 15.24 4.20 -2.73
CA HIS A 11 13.83 3.90 -2.97
C HIS A 11 13.02 3.92 -1.66
N ASP A 12 13.50 3.23 -0.61
CA ASP A 12 12.83 3.17 0.69
C ASP A 12 12.71 4.57 1.33
N VAL A 13 13.74 5.42 1.22
CA VAL A 13 13.70 6.81 1.73
C VAL A 13 12.70 7.65 0.93
N ALA A 14 12.72 7.60 -0.39
CA ALA A 14 11.79 8.34 -1.24
C ALA A 14 10.34 7.94 -0.96
N SER A 15 10.07 6.63 -0.88
CA SER A 15 8.73 6.11 -0.56
C SER A 15 8.29 6.50 0.86
N ALA A 16 9.19 6.49 1.86
CA ALA A 16 8.87 6.92 3.22
C ALA A 16 8.47 8.40 3.29
N LEU A 17 9.20 9.26 2.57
CA LEU A 17 8.92 10.70 2.52
C LEU A 17 7.55 11.02 1.93
N PHE A 18 7.02 10.17 1.07
CA PHE A 18 5.68 10.32 0.53
C PHE A 18 4.63 9.58 1.37
N LEU A 19 4.81 8.27 1.62
CA LEU A 19 3.78 7.42 2.20
C LEU A 19 3.45 7.76 3.65
N ILE A 20 4.43 8.21 4.45
CA ILE A 20 4.17 8.55 5.86
C ILE A 20 3.26 9.76 5.97
N PRO A 21 3.56 10.94 5.36
CA PRO A 21 2.64 12.07 5.37
C PRO A 21 1.29 11.74 4.72
N PHE A 22 1.28 11.00 3.62
CA PHE A 22 0.07 10.58 2.94
C PHE A 22 -0.83 9.73 3.85
N SER A 23 -0.27 8.74 4.55
CA SER A 23 -1.03 7.90 5.50
C SER A 23 -1.62 8.73 6.64
N ILE A 24 -0.88 9.72 7.16
CA ILE A 24 -1.37 10.63 8.20
C ILE A 24 -2.56 11.44 7.69
N LEU A 25 -2.50 11.94 6.46
CA LEU A 25 -3.61 12.67 5.84
C LEU A 25 -4.83 11.77 5.62
N CYS A 26 -4.64 10.52 5.20
CA CYS A 26 -5.73 9.56 5.09
C CYS A 26 -6.40 9.26 6.44
N VAL A 27 -5.61 9.11 7.51
CA VAL A 27 -6.14 8.96 8.88
C VAL A 27 -6.94 10.21 9.28
N ALA A 28 -6.39 11.40 9.03
CA ALA A 28 -7.06 12.66 9.35
C ALA A 28 -8.39 12.79 8.61
N GLU A 29 -8.44 12.38 7.33
CA GLU A 29 -9.66 12.39 6.54
C GLU A 29 -10.70 11.41 7.08
N VAL A 30 -10.33 10.16 7.26
CA VAL A 30 -11.29 9.10 7.62
C VAL A 30 -11.86 9.28 9.03
N PHE A 31 -11.04 9.71 10.00
CA PHE A 31 -11.45 9.78 11.40
C PHE A 31 -11.94 11.16 11.84
N PHE A 32 -11.51 12.23 11.20
CA PHE A 32 -11.83 13.60 11.62
C PHE A 32 -12.59 14.40 10.55
N GLY A 33 -12.72 13.87 9.33
CA GLY A 33 -13.33 14.60 8.21
C GLY A 33 -12.55 15.88 7.87
N TYR A 34 -11.28 15.92 8.21
CA TYR A 34 -10.42 17.09 8.00
C TYR A 34 -9.60 16.91 6.74
N VAL A 35 -10.00 17.57 5.69
CA VAL A 35 -9.34 17.48 4.40
C VAL A 35 -8.90 18.81 3.92
N ILE A 36 -7.69 18.83 3.36
CA ILE A 36 -7.20 19.95 2.58
C ILE A 36 -8.00 20.03 1.26
N ASP A 37 -8.07 18.91 0.55
CA ASP A 37 -8.87 18.69 -0.66
C ASP A 37 -8.90 17.17 -0.92
N PRO A 38 -10.08 16.51 -0.95
CA PRO A 38 -10.15 15.08 -1.23
C PRO A 38 -9.54 14.68 -2.57
N MET A 39 -9.66 15.54 -3.57
CA MET A 39 -9.08 15.32 -4.90
C MET A 39 -7.54 15.35 -4.84
N PHE A 40 -6.95 16.14 -3.93
CA PHE A 40 -5.51 16.16 -3.72
C PHE A 40 -4.97 14.80 -3.31
N LEU A 41 -5.63 14.09 -2.37
CA LEU A 41 -5.20 12.75 -1.94
C LEU A 41 -5.23 11.77 -3.11
N THR A 42 -6.31 11.80 -3.91
CA THR A 42 -6.46 10.91 -5.07
C THR A 42 -5.38 11.17 -6.12
N THR A 43 -5.16 12.43 -6.44
CA THR A 43 -4.15 12.85 -7.42
C THR A 43 -2.74 12.52 -6.95
N ALA A 44 -2.43 12.80 -5.68
CA ALA A 44 -1.13 12.52 -5.09
C ALA A 44 -0.81 11.02 -5.09
N LEU A 45 -1.77 10.18 -4.68
CA LEU A 45 -1.60 8.72 -4.71
C LEU A 45 -1.43 8.19 -6.14
N PHE A 46 -2.24 8.69 -7.08
CA PHE A 46 -2.14 8.29 -8.49
C PHE A 46 -0.74 8.56 -9.05
N TYR A 47 -0.21 9.76 -8.87
CA TYR A 47 1.15 10.10 -9.31
C TYR A 47 2.23 9.31 -8.58
N HIS A 48 2.05 9.04 -7.29
CA HIS A 48 2.99 8.20 -6.54
C HIS A 48 3.06 6.79 -7.11
N LEU A 49 1.91 6.14 -7.33
CA LEU A 49 1.85 4.79 -7.92
C LEU A 49 2.47 4.75 -9.33
N PHE A 50 2.23 5.78 -10.13
CA PHE A 50 2.83 5.91 -11.45
C PHE A 50 4.36 6.03 -11.36
N TYR A 51 4.84 6.94 -10.50
CA TYR A 51 6.27 7.16 -10.28
C TYR A 51 6.96 5.90 -9.74
N ASP A 52 6.36 5.23 -8.75
CA ASP A 52 6.93 4.03 -8.15
C ASP A 52 6.95 2.85 -9.14
N THR A 53 5.89 2.70 -9.96
CA THR A 53 5.86 1.73 -11.06
C THR A 53 6.99 1.97 -12.05
N PHE A 54 7.20 3.22 -12.46
CA PHE A 54 8.29 3.59 -13.36
C PHE A 54 9.67 3.33 -12.73
N TRP A 55 9.83 3.65 -11.44
CA TRP A 55 11.05 3.35 -10.70
C TRP A 55 11.37 1.85 -10.69
N LEU A 56 10.38 1.02 -10.36
CA LEU A 56 10.52 -0.43 -10.32
C LEU A 56 10.76 -1.04 -11.70
N TYR A 57 10.22 -0.44 -12.76
CA TYR A 57 10.50 -0.83 -14.14
C TYR A 57 11.96 -0.57 -14.50
N CYS A 58 12.50 0.60 -14.17
CA CYS A 58 13.89 0.95 -14.44
C CYS A 58 14.89 0.23 -13.53
N LEU A 59 14.52 -0.04 -12.27
CA LEU A 59 15.38 -0.58 -11.21
C LEU A 59 14.68 -1.74 -10.47
N PRO A 60 14.47 -2.89 -11.14
CA PRO A 60 13.69 -4.01 -10.58
C PRO A 60 14.31 -4.63 -9.32
N GLN A 61 15.61 -4.40 -9.08
CA GLN A 61 16.30 -4.84 -7.87
C GLN A 61 15.89 -4.06 -6.60
N ALA A 62 15.09 -2.99 -6.71
CA ALA A 62 14.58 -2.25 -5.56
C ALA A 62 13.66 -3.12 -4.67
N THR A 63 12.98 -4.12 -5.23
CA THR A 63 12.16 -5.08 -4.48
C THR A 63 12.33 -6.51 -4.97
N HIS A 64 12.14 -7.51 -4.08
CA HIS A 64 12.23 -8.93 -4.46
C HIS A 64 11.10 -9.41 -5.38
N LEU A 65 9.96 -8.71 -5.38
CA LEU A 65 8.75 -9.07 -6.12
C LEU A 65 8.33 -7.93 -7.05
N SER A 66 9.30 -7.26 -7.69
CA SER A 66 9.07 -6.06 -8.49
C SER A 66 7.92 -6.21 -9.50
N GLY A 67 7.84 -7.31 -10.24
CA GLY A 67 6.77 -7.55 -11.20
C GLY A 67 5.37 -7.61 -10.56
N PHE A 68 5.24 -8.28 -9.41
CA PHE A 68 3.96 -8.34 -8.69
C PHE A 68 3.58 -6.99 -8.06
N VAL A 69 4.57 -6.26 -7.54
CA VAL A 69 4.35 -4.90 -6.99
C VAL A 69 3.95 -3.95 -8.10
N MET A 70 4.60 -3.98 -9.28
CA MET A 70 4.22 -3.19 -10.44
C MET A 70 2.78 -3.51 -10.89
N LEU A 71 2.41 -4.79 -10.98
CA LEU A 71 1.05 -5.19 -11.33
C LEU A 71 0.03 -4.66 -10.31
N HIS A 72 0.33 -4.76 -9.01
CA HIS A 72 -0.48 -4.18 -7.95
C HIS A 72 -0.65 -2.66 -8.12
N HIS A 73 0.43 -1.92 -8.40
CA HIS A 73 0.37 -0.47 -8.61
C HIS A 73 -0.45 -0.10 -9.86
N ILE A 74 -0.31 -0.84 -10.96
CA ILE A 74 -1.09 -0.59 -12.18
C ILE A 74 -2.59 -0.79 -11.91
N ILE A 75 -2.96 -1.87 -11.20
CA ILE A 75 -4.34 -2.15 -10.85
C ILE A 75 -4.86 -1.08 -9.86
N ALA A 76 -4.11 -0.73 -8.83
CA ALA A 76 -4.48 0.31 -7.89
C ALA A 76 -4.63 1.68 -8.58
N ALA A 77 -3.70 2.06 -9.46
CA ALA A 77 -3.80 3.29 -10.25
C ALA A 77 -5.03 3.30 -11.16
N SER A 78 -5.39 2.15 -11.77
CA SER A 78 -6.60 2.05 -12.58
C SER A 78 -7.89 2.25 -11.78
N MET A 79 -7.92 1.81 -10.51
CA MET A 79 -9.05 2.09 -9.61
C MET A 79 -9.18 3.56 -9.27
N LEU A 80 -8.06 4.28 -9.12
CA LEU A 80 -8.05 5.71 -8.82
C LEU A 80 -8.61 6.57 -9.97
N LEU A 81 -8.71 6.04 -11.18
CA LEU A 81 -9.36 6.74 -12.28
C LEU A 81 -10.85 7.03 -11.96
N TYR A 82 -11.53 6.12 -11.26
CA TYR A 82 -12.93 6.35 -10.90
C TYR A 82 -13.11 7.60 -10.00
N PRO A 83 -12.43 7.75 -8.84
CA PRO A 83 -12.55 8.97 -8.03
C PRO A 83 -11.94 10.21 -8.70
N LEU A 84 -10.99 10.08 -9.64
CA LEU A 84 -10.50 11.23 -10.43
C LEU A 84 -11.57 11.81 -11.37
N TYR A 85 -12.46 10.96 -11.89
CA TYR A 85 -13.59 11.41 -12.73
C TYR A 85 -14.86 11.69 -11.95
N ASN A 86 -15.00 11.12 -10.73
CA ASN A 86 -16.16 11.26 -9.86
C ASN A 86 -15.73 11.80 -8.49
N PRO A 87 -15.67 13.12 -8.32
CA PRO A 87 -15.16 13.73 -7.06
C PRO A 87 -15.88 13.27 -5.80
N GLU A 88 -17.15 12.88 -5.89
CA GLU A 88 -17.94 12.34 -4.78
C GLU A 88 -17.40 11.00 -4.24
N ALA A 89 -16.60 10.30 -5.04
CA ALA A 89 -16.00 9.02 -4.68
C ALA A 89 -14.58 9.14 -4.08
N THR A 90 -14.07 10.35 -3.87
CA THR A 90 -12.70 10.57 -3.35
C THR A 90 -12.45 9.99 -1.96
N GLN A 91 -13.51 9.77 -1.18
CA GLN A 91 -13.42 9.06 0.10
C GLN A 91 -12.89 7.63 -0.04
N LEU A 92 -13.09 6.98 -1.20
CA LEU A 92 -12.52 5.66 -1.50
C LEU A 92 -10.99 5.70 -1.46
N THR A 93 -10.38 6.81 -1.91
CA THR A 93 -8.92 6.98 -1.85
C THR A 93 -8.43 7.08 -0.43
N ALA A 94 -9.11 7.82 0.44
CA ALA A 94 -8.73 7.93 1.85
C ALA A 94 -8.83 6.57 2.55
N LEU A 95 -9.91 5.82 2.32
CA LEU A 95 -10.08 4.47 2.84
C LEU A 95 -8.99 3.52 2.31
N GLY A 96 -8.78 3.47 0.99
CA GLY A 96 -7.71 2.65 0.41
C GLY A 96 -6.32 3.07 0.90
N GLY A 97 -6.08 4.36 1.06
CA GLY A 97 -4.81 4.93 1.52
C GLY A 97 -4.41 4.56 2.95
N LEU A 98 -5.35 4.15 3.81
CA LEU A 98 -5.01 3.62 5.14
C LEU A 98 -4.17 2.33 5.07
N ILE A 99 -4.23 1.58 3.97
CA ILE A 99 -3.40 0.38 3.76
C ILE A 99 -1.91 0.75 3.70
N GLU A 100 -1.59 1.97 3.24
CA GLU A 100 -0.22 2.46 3.14
C GLU A 100 0.46 2.68 4.50
N ILE A 101 -0.29 2.68 5.61
CA ILE A 101 0.28 2.65 6.96
C ILE A 101 1.16 1.41 7.13
N ASP A 102 0.70 0.23 6.70
CA ASP A 102 1.50 -1.00 6.79
C ASP A 102 2.75 -0.94 5.90
N THR A 103 2.62 -0.40 4.70
CA THR A 103 3.77 -0.15 3.79
C THR A 103 4.76 0.81 4.43
N SER A 104 4.30 1.88 5.07
CA SER A 104 5.13 2.85 5.80
C SER A 104 5.90 2.18 6.95
N ILE A 105 5.24 1.32 7.74
CA ILE A 105 5.87 0.57 8.82
C ILE A 105 6.90 -0.43 8.26
N LEU A 106 6.60 -1.11 7.16
CA LEU A 106 7.55 -2.00 6.47
C LEU A 106 8.82 -1.26 6.05
N ILE A 107 8.67 -0.07 5.47
CA ILE A 107 9.80 0.76 5.03
C ILE A 107 10.64 1.20 6.24
N LEU A 108 9.99 1.72 7.29
CA LEU A 108 10.68 2.10 8.52
C LEU A 108 11.45 0.93 9.14
N ARG A 109 10.85 -0.27 9.16
CA ARG A 109 11.51 -1.49 9.59
C ARG A 109 12.76 -1.83 8.76
N ARG A 110 12.73 -1.59 7.44
CA ARG A 110 13.89 -1.79 6.55
C ARG A 110 14.98 -0.77 6.80
N LEU A 111 14.62 0.48 7.03
CA LEU A 111 15.56 1.56 7.34
C LEU A 111 16.20 1.38 8.74
N PHE A 112 15.41 0.99 9.74
CA PHE A 112 15.85 0.80 11.14
C PHE A 112 15.98 -0.68 11.52
N LYS A 113 16.84 -1.42 10.82
CA LYS A 113 17.00 -2.89 10.82
C LYS A 113 17.17 -3.59 12.19
N LYS A 114 17.46 -2.87 13.26
CA LYS A 114 17.72 -3.44 14.59
C LYS A 114 16.57 -3.25 15.58
N SER A 115 15.48 -2.63 15.19
CA SER A 115 14.35 -2.33 16.08
C SER A 115 13.43 -3.53 16.20
N VAL A 116 13.43 -4.16 17.38
CA VAL A 116 12.49 -5.22 17.75
C VAL A 116 11.05 -4.67 17.79
N PHE A 117 10.89 -3.42 18.19
CA PHE A 117 9.59 -2.75 18.22
C PHE A 117 8.98 -2.65 16.82
N LEU A 118 9.76 -2.22 15.81
CA LEU A 118 9.27 -2.16 14.42
C LEU A 118 8.99 -3.54 13.83
N ASP A 119 9.74 -4.59 14.23
CA ASP A 119 9.45 -5.96 13.82
C ASP A 119 8.09 -6.43 14.36
N LEU A 120 7.80 -6.14 15.62
CA LEU A 120 6.51 -6.48 16.25
C LEU A 120 5.38 -5.65 15.66
N LEU A 121 5.57 -4.33 15.56
CA LEU A 121 4.60 -3.40 14.99
C LEU A 121 4.21 -3.80 13.56
N TYR A 122 5.20 -4.15 12.72
CA TYR A 122 4.95 -4.62 11.36
C TYR A 122 4.12 -5.91 11.31
N ARG A 123 4.39 -6.86 12.20
CA ARG A 123 3.59 -8.10 12.25
C ARG A 123 2.15 -7.85 12.65
N ILE A 124 1.93 -6.98 13.64
CA ILE A 124 0.58 -6.60 14.08
C ILE A 124 -0.14 -5.81 12.98
N SER A 125 0.49 -4.79 12.41
CA SER A 125 -0.10 -3.97 11.36
C SER A 125 -0.43 -4.81 10.13
N ASN A 126 0.45 -5.71 9.74
CA ASN A 126 0.26 -6.59 8.60
C ASN A 126 -0.98 -7.50 8.76
N LEU A 127 -1.20 -8.05 9.95
CA LEU A 127 -2.41 -8.82 10.23
C LEU A 127 -3.66 -7.93 10.26
N VAL A 128 -3.60 -6.82 11.00
CA VAL A 128 -4.76 -5.95 11.21
C VAL A 128 -5.14 -5.21 9.91
N ILE A 129 -4.17 -4.66 9.20
CA ILE A 129 -4.43 -3.83 8.02
C ILE A 129 -4.62 -4.70 6.79
N ARG A 130 -3.70 -5.64 6.50
CA ARG A 130 -3.75 -6.41 5.25
C ARG A 130 -4.74 -7.57 5.28
N VAL A 131 -5.21 -8.01 6.43
CA VAL A 131 -6.24 -9.05 6.49
C VAL A 131 -7.58 -8.47 6.91
N PHE A 132 -7.68 -7.92 8.13
CA PHE A 132 -8.97 -7.47 8.62
C PHE A 132 -9.46 -6.21 7.91
N TYR A 133 -8.65 -5.15 7.87
CA TYR A 133 -9.08 -3.89 7.27
C TYR A 133 -9.29 -4.02 5.76
N GLU A 134 -8.39 -4.67 5.03
CA GLU A 134 -8.51 -4.91 3.58
C GLU A 134 -9.79 -5.68 3.23
N THR A 135 -10.17 -6.65 4.07
CA THR A 135 -11.47 -7.36 3.90
C THR A 135 -12.64 -6.42 4.06
N LEU A 136 -12.59 -5.50 5.04
CA LEU A 136 -13.65 -4.50 5.23
C LEU A 136 -13.73 -3.54 4.04
N VAL A 137 -12.59 -3.10 3.50
CA VAL A 137 -12.53 -2.27 2.29
C VAL A 137 -13.14 -3.00 1.10
N LEU A 138 -12.83 -4.28 0.91
CA LEU A 138 -13.45 -5.09 -0.15
C LEU A 138 -14.97 -5.14 -0.01
N LEU A 139 -15.49 -5.42 1.19
CA LEU A 139 -16.92 -5.45 1.44
C LEU A 139 -17.58 -4.08 1.19
N PHE A 140 -16.90 -3.01 1.60
CA PHE A 140 -17.34 -1.64 1.33
C PHE A 140 -17.38 -1.35 -0.17
N VAL A 141 -16.35 -1.70 -0.93
CA VAL A 141 -16.30 -1.52 -2.39
C VAL A 141 -17.42 -2.31 -3.08
N VAL A 142 -17.65 -3.56 -2.69
CA VAL A 142 -18.76 -4.37 -3.23
C VAL A 142 -20.12 -3.67 -3.00
N GLN A 143 -20.35 -3.12 -1.81
CA GLN A 143 -21.57 -2.43 -1.48
C GLN A 143 -21.69 -1.07 -2.21
N PHE A 144 -20.60 -0.31 -2.25
CA PHE A 144 -20.58 1.02 -2.87
C PHE A 144 -20.87 0.96 -4.37
N PHE A 145 -20.31 -0.04 -5.08
CA PHE A 145 -20.49 -0.20 -6.52
C PHE A 145 -21.68 -1.08 -6.91
N ARG A 146 -22.57 -1.39 -5.96
CA ARG A 146 -23.69 -2.30 -6.22
C ARG A 146 -24.65 -1.80 -7.29
N GLU A 147 -24.94 -0.50 -7.31
CA GLU A 147 -25.87 0.14 -8.23
C GLU A 147 -25.21 0.69 -9.50
N GLU A 148 -23.88 0.58 -9.59
CA GLU A 148 -23.12 1.03 -10.76
C GLU A 148 -23.26 0.09 -11.96
N SER A 149 -22.89 0.58 -13.14
CA SER A 149 -22.91 -0.22 -14.37
C SER A 149 -22.09 -1.51 -14.21
N LEU A 150 -22.48 -2.58 -14.89
CA LEU A 150 -21.81 -3.88 -14.79
C LEU A 150 -20.31 -3.78 -15.05
N LEU A 151 -19.89 -2.96 -16.01
CA LEU A 151 -18.47 -2.79 -16.38
C LEU A 151 -17.69 -2.14 -15.23
N VAL A 152 -18.20 -1.04 -14.68
CA VAL A 152 -17.58 -0.34 -13.55
C VAL A 152 -17.50 -1.27 -12.34
N ARG A 153 -18.58 -1.97 -12.03
CA ARG A 153 -18.62 -2.92 -10.92
C ARG A 153 -17.61 -4.04 -11.07
N ILE A 154 -17.52 -4.68 -12.25
CA ILE A 154 -16.53 -5.74 -12.51
C ILE A 154 -15.11 -5.17 -12.36
N HIS A 155 -14.84 -4.00 -12.90
CA HIS A 155 -13.52 -3.38 -12.80
C HIS A 155 -13.16 -3.08 -11.35
N MET A 156 -14.00 -2.36 -10.61
CA MET A 156 -13.69 -1.91 -9.25
C MET A 156 -13.64 -3.06 -8.25
N VAL A 157 -14.65 -3.95 -8.26
CA VAL A 157 -14.69 -5.10 -7.36
C VAL A 157 -13.61 -6.12 -7.71
N GLY A 158 -13.39 -6.40 -9.00
CA GLY A 158 -12.35 -7.33 -9.45
C GLY A 158 -10.95 -6.84 -9.10
N SER A 159 -10.68 -5.55 -9.30
CA SER A 159 -9.42 -4.93 -8.92
C SER A 159 -9.20 -4.97 -7.40
N GLN A 160 -10.23 -4.66 -6.61
CA GLN A 160 -10.14 -4.73 -5.15
C GLN A 160 -9.93 -6.17 -4.67
N MET A 161 -10.59 -7.16 -5.27
CA MET A 161 -10.35 -8.58 -4.97
C MET A 161 -8.89 -8.97 -5.23
N PHE A 162 -8.32 -8.53 -6.36
CA PHE A 162 -6.90 -8.77 -6.65
C PHE A 162 -5.99 -8.15 -5.59
N ILE A 163 -6.23 -6.89 -5.19
CA ILE A 163 -5.45 -6.20 -4.16
C ILE A 163 -5.57 -6.93 -2.82
N THR A 164 -6.77 -7.39 -2.46
CA THR A 164 -7.00 -8.15 -1.22
C THR A 164 -6.23 -9.49 -1.23
N VAL A 165 -6.27 -10.24 -2.33
CA VAL A 165 -5.52 -11.51 -2.47
C VAL A 165 -4.02 -11.25 -2.41
N PHE A 166 -3.53 -10.19 -3.07
CA PHE A 166 -2.14 -9.77 -3.00
C PHE A 166 -1.71 -9.44 -1.55
N SER A 167 -2.54 -8.70 -0.82
CA SER A 167 -2.33 -8.36 0.59
C SER A 167 -2.25 -9.60 1.48
N TYR A 168 -3.13 -10.58 1.27
CA TYR A 168 -3.07 -11.87 1.98
C TYR A 168 -1.78 -12.64 1.67
N GLY A 169 -1.33 -12.60 0.41
CA GLY A 169 -0.05 -13.20 0.01
C GLY A 169 1.13 -12.60 0.76
N ILE A 170 1.18 -11.27 0.89
CA ILE A 170 2.22 -10.57 1.67
C ILE A 170 2.14 -10.98 3.15
N CYS A 171 0.94 -11.03 3.72
CA CYS A 171 0.72 -11.46 5.10
C CYS A 171 1.23 -12.89 5.31
N ALA A 172 0.85 -13.83 4.45
CA ALA A 172 1.30 -15.22 4.50
C ALA A 172 2.84 -15.33 4.44
N MET A 173 3.48 -14.59 3.52
CA MET A 173 4.94 -14.56 3.42
C MET A 173 5.62 -13.98 4.67
N THR A 174 4.99 -13.01 5.33
CA THR A 174 5.52 -12.40 6.56
C THR A 174 5.55 -13.40 7.71
N PHE A 175 4.53 -14.24 7.83
CA PHE A 175 4.42 -15.24 8.90
C PHE A 175 5.11 -16.56 8.57
N SER A 176 5.26 -16.92 7.29
CA SER A 176 5.96 -18.14 6.86
C SER A 176 7.49 -18.06 7.02
N ARG A 177 8.05 -16.85 7.07
CA ARG A 177 9.48 -16.68 7.29
C ARG A 177 9.77 -16.93 8.76
N GLU A 178 10.32 -18.12 9.09
CA GLU A 178 10.84 -18.40 10.43
C GLU A 178 11.75 -17.25 10.91
N PRO A 179 11.65 -16.84 12.18
CA PRO A 179 12.60 -15.90 12.76
C PRO A 179 13.99 -16.50 12.56
N ARG A 180 14.82 -15.87 11.71
CA ARG A 180 16.22 -16.27 11.54
C ARG A 180 16.80 -16.46 12.94
N LYS A 181 17.07 -17.73 13.31
CA LYS A 181 17.81 -18.04 14.53
C LYS A 181 19.05 -17.16 14.52
N ARG A 182 19.11 -16.18 15.42
CA ARG A 182 20.35 -15.45 15.66
C ARG A 182 21.34 -16.50 16.09
N ILE A 183 22.15 -17.00 15.16
CA ILE A 183 23.35 -17.76 15.49
C ILE A 183 24.16 -16.80 16.35
N LYS A 184 24.15 -17.03 17.67
CA LYS A 184 25.09 -16.41 18.57
C LYS A 184 26.45 -16.90 18.11
N SER A 185 27.16 -16.09 17.35
CA SER A 185 28.60 -16.19 17.21
C SER A 185 29.16 -15.82 18.59
N ASN A 186 29.48 -16.84 19.37
CA ASN A 186 30.35 -16.72 20.51
C ASN A 186 31.74 -16.33 20.03
#